data_cc9f9b33f33c30ec2dea897f92e35811
#
_entry.id   cc9f9b33f33c30ec2dea897f92e35811
#
_cell.length_a   1.000
_cell.length_b   1.000
_cell.length_c   1.000
_cell.angle_alpha   90.00
_cell.angle_beta   90.00
_cell.angle_gamma   90.00
#
_symmetry.space_group_name_H-M   'P 1'
#
loop_
_entity.id
_entity.type
_entity.pdbx_description
1 polymer ?
#
loop_
_entity_poly.entity_id
_entity_poly.type
_entity_poly.pdbx_seq_one_letter_code
_entity_poly.pdbx_strand_id
1 'polypeptide(L)'
;FMKNNIKSKNGSIDITSGFSEKKFGANGFYASPEAIDQYEETQSSFFGLSTKFKKEKLVVKPKLYWRRNQDEYIYIRDNPEIYRNLHISNKIYLDLNFIKYYDSGSFSNFGIDNSQSYISSNNLGSHKRFTSTVYFDHTFHLIDDKLIVSPGFSVSYFSDLSFHFFPGLDLGFHLSKKIKLYANFGKTYRIPTYTDLYYSDRNTVGNPDLDPEHALSNEFGFKYENQNIQLSSSFFQRKSTNIIDYVKENESEKWRATNIRNLDTKGFDFDLSHKSIFRIGYTYLFDDSYVNDINFSRYSINSLKHQLTSRLLLNYSKRLSQNLILKYGERSDQSNHSVVDTNIKYRIGSKGYVFFSLNNIFDESYTETNLVPMPGRNFLFGFINYFE
;
A
#
# COMPACT_ATOMS: atom_id res chain seq x y z
N PHE A 1 -9.72 -5.12 -20.01
CA PHE A 1 -10.34 -4.21 -19.02
C PHE A 1 -11.49 -3.47 -19.67
N MET A 2 -12.65 -3.51 -19.03
CA MET A 2 -13.87 -2.79 -19.45
C MET A 2 -14.37 -1.96 -18.25
N LYS A 3 -14.79 -0.74 -18.51
CA LYS A 3 -15.44 0.13 -17.52
C LYS A 3 -16.60 0.86 -18.18
N ASN A 4 -17.79 0.73 -17.60
CA ASN A 4 -19.00 1.44 -18.02
C ASN A 4 -19.52 2.28 -16.84
N ASN A 5 -19.91 3.51 -17.11
CA ASN A 5 -20.56 4.40 -16.16
C ASN A 5 -21.90 4.85 -16.73
N ILE A 6 -22.98 4.47 -16.05
CA ILE A 6 -24.36 4.82 -16.39
C ILE A 6 -24.83 5.86 -15.38
N LYS A 7 -25.14 7.07 -15.84
CA LYS A 7 -25.61 8.17 -15.00
C LYS A 7 -27.11 8.34 -15.10
N SER A 8 -27.75 8.63 -13.97
CA SER A 8 -29.15 9.03 -13.91
C SER A 8 -29.29 10.31 -13.09
N LYS A 9 -30.50 10.92 -13.07
CA LYS A 9 -30.77 12.14 -12.28
C LYS A 9 -30.42 11.98 -10.79
N ASN A 10 -30.63 10.80 -10.23
CA ASN A 10 -30.49 10.53 -8.80
C ASN A 10 -29.34 9.61 -8.45
N GLY A 11 -28.45 9.29 -9.40
CA GLY A 11 -27.35 8.41 -9.11
C GLY A 11 -26.53 7.95 -10.30
N SER A 12 -25.64 6.99 -10.05
CA SER A 12 -24.82 6.35 -11.07
C SER A 12 -24.61 4.88 -10.78
N ILE A 13 -24.36 4.13 -11.84
CA ILE A 13 -23.99 2.71 -11.80
C ILE A 13 -22.65 2.60 -12.53
N ASP A 14 -21.65 2.07 -11.86
CA ASP A 14 -20.34 1.77 -12.41
C ASP A 14 -20.18 0.24 -12.50
N ILE A 15 -19.89 -0.25 -13.70
CA ILE A 15 -19.61 -1.65 -13.97
C ILE A 15 -18.16 -1.75 -14.43
N THR A 16 -17.37 -2.59 -13.77
CA THR A 16 -15.97 -2.82 -14.12
C THR A 16 -15.72 -4.32 -14.26
N SER A 17 -15.00 -4.73 -15.26
CA SER A 17 -14.51 -6.10 -15.39
C SER A 17 -13.16 -6.12 -16.10
N GLY A 18 -12.38 -7.13 -15.79
CA GLY A 18 -11.09 -7.27 -16.42
C GLY A 18 -10.48 -8.64 -16.22
N PHE A 19 -9.55 -8.93 -17.13
CA PHE A 19 -8.66 -10.07 -17.08
C PHE A 19 -7.24 -9.59 -17.35
N SER A 20 -6.26 -10.12 -16.64
CA SER A 20 -4.85 -9.92 -16.93
C SER A 20 -4.09 -11.22 -16.73
N GLU A 21 -3.12 -11.45 -17.59
CA GLU A 21 -2.14 -12.52 -17.48
C GLU A 21 -0.74 -11.91 -17.56
N LYS A 22 0.18 -12.43 -16.75
CA LYS A 22 1.60 -12.04 -16.76
C LYS A 22 2.43 -13.30 -16.63
N LYS A 23 3.56 -13.31 -17.35
CA LYS A 23 4.55 -14.40 -17.37
C LYS A 23 5.92 -13.76 -17.33
N PHE A 24 6.71 -14.07 -16.32
CA PHE A 24 8.00 -13.40 -16.12
C PHE A 24 8.99 -14.26 -15.33
N GLY A 25 10.29 -13.95 -15.51
CA GLY A 25 11.33 -14.50 -14.65
C GLY A 25 11.27 -13.88 -13.26
N ALA A 26 11.32 -14.70 -12.23
CA ALA A 26 11.28 -14.27 -10.82
C ALA A 26 12.65 -14.42 -10.15
N ASN A 27 13.73 -14.21 -10.90
CA ASN A 27 15.11 -14.48 -10.51
C ASN A 27 15.49 -13.82 -9.19
N GLY A 28 15.91 -14.64 -8.20
CA GLY A 28 16.39 -14.18 -6.90
C GLY A 28 15.32 -13.62 -5.96
N PHE A 29 14.05 -13.49 -6.38
CA PHE A 29 13.02 -12.83 -5.57
C PHE A 29 12.57 -13.66 -4.36
N TYR A 30 12.30 -14.97 -4.57
CA TYR A 30 11.79 -15.85 -3.50
C TYR A 30 12.86 -16.76 -2.91
N ALA A 31 14.08 -16.76 -3.45
CA ALA A 31 15.18 -17.58 -3.01
C ALA A 31 16.48 -16.75 -2.95
N SER A 32 17.65 -17.40 -3.13
CA SER A 32 18.92 -16.69 -3.19
C SER A 32 19.12 -15.99 -4.56
N PRO A 33 20.00 -14.98 -4.65
CA PRO A 33 20.33 -14.32 -5.91
C PRO A 33 20.89 -15.28 -6.99
N GLU A 34 21.44 -16.43 -6.60
CA GLU A 34 21.96 -17.46 -7.51
C GLU A 34 20.85 -18.27 -8.19
N ALA A 35 19.62 -18.20 -7.69
CA ALA A 35 18.48 -18.89 -8.28
C ALA A 35 17.96 -18.12 -9.51
N ILE A 36 18.59 -18.32 -10.66
CA ILE A 36 18.37 -17.56 -11.90
C ILE A 36 17.28 -18.13 -12.81
N ASP A 37 16.80 -19.37 -12.57
CA ASP A 37 15.86 -20.07 -13.43
C ASP A 37 14.40 -20.00 -12.93
N GLN A 38 14.12 -19.12 -11.99
CA GLN A 38 12.79 -18.94 -11.41
C GLN A 38 11.82 -18.30 -12.41
N TYR A 39 10.59 -18.78 -12.39
CA TYR A 39 9.56 -18.34 -13.30
C TYR A 39 8.22 -18.22 -12.57
N GLU A 40 7.42 -17.23 -12.95
CA GLU A 40 6.11 -16.99 -12.37
C GLU A 40 5.07 -16.65 -13.44
N GLU A 41 3.89 -17.25 -13.29
CA GLU A 41 2.70 -16.91 -14.07
C GLU A 41 1.60 -16.44 -13.11
N THR A 42 1.05 -15.26 -13.40
CA THR A 42 -0.09 -14.74 -12.66
C THR A 42 -1.27 -14.46 -13.57
N GLN A 43 -2.46 -14.85 -13.12
CA GLN A 43 -3.72 -14.52 -13.78
C GLN A 43 -4.66 -13.86 -12.79
N SER A 44 -5.32 -12.80 -13.22
CA SER A 44 -6.31 -12.10 -12.41
C SER A 44 -7.56 -11.81 -13.23
N SER A 45 -8.70 -12.22 -12.71
CA SER A 45 -10.03 -11.89 -13.24
C SER A 45 -10.80 -11.14 -12.17
N PHE A 46 -11.56 -10.11 -12.55
CA PHE A 46 -12.42 -9.41 -11.61
C PHE A 46 -13.69 -8.89 -12.27
N PHE A 47 -14.71 -8.74 -11.43
CA PHE A 47 -15.95 -8.06 -11.75
C PHE A 47 -16.35 -7.17 -10.59
N GLY A 48 -16.78 -5.95 -10.87
CA GLY A 48 -17.23 -4.98 -9.88
C GLY A 48 -18.48 -4.25 -10.36
N LEU A 49 -19.45 -4.14 -9.46
CA LEU A 49 -20.64 -3.32 -9.59
C LEU A 49 -20.66 -2.33 -8.42
N SER A 50 -20.62 -1.05 -8.70
CA SER A 50 -20.71 0.02 -7.70
C SER A 50 -21.84 0.94 -8.09
N THR A 51 -22.73 1.23 -7.16
CA THR A 51 -23.83 2.14 -7.40
C THR A 51 -23.83 3.29 -6.39
N LYS A 52 -24.39 4.41 -6.78
CA LYS A 52 -24.59 5.57 -5.91
C LYS A 52 -25.99 6.10 -6.15
N PHE A 53 -26.78 6.10 -5.10
CA PHE A 53 -28.12 6.70 -5.08
C PHE A 53 -28.10 7.88 -4.16
N LYS A 54 -28.63 9.03 -4.62
CA LYS A 54 -28.76 10.23 -3.81
C LYS A 54 -30.25 10.62 -3.74
N LYS A 55 -30.78 10.72 -2.53
CA LYS A 55 -32.11 11.27 -2.28
C LYS A 55 -32.01 12.30 -1.16
N GLU A 56 -32.24 13.56 -1.48
CA GLU A 56 -32.07 14.70 -0.56
C GLU A 56 -30.68 14.67 0.13
N LYS A 57 -30.66 14.47 1.44
CA LYS A 57 -29.48 14.45 2.29
C LYS A 57 -28.92 13.04 2.53
N LEU A 58 -29.52 12.00 1.92
CA LEU A 58 -29.09 10.62 2.05
C LEU A 58 -28.38 10.16 0.75
N VAL A 59 -27.22 9.58 0.90
CA VAL A 59 -26.50 8.89 -0.17
C VAL A 59 -26.32 7.42 0.23
N VAL A 60 -26.72 6.52 -0.65
CA VAL A 60 -26.53 5.06 -0.49
C VAL A 60 -25.62 4.53 -1.57
N LYS A 61 -24.61 3.75 -1.18
CA LYS A 61 -23.57 3.24 -2.07
C LYS A 61 -23.41 1.72 -1.92
N PRO A 62 -24.29 0.91 -2.50
CA PRO A 62 -24.05 -0.54 -2.58
C PRO A 62 -22.93 -0.86 -3.55
N LYS A 63 -22.09 -1.85 -3.18
CA LYS A 63 -21.02 -2.39 -4.02
C LYS A 63 -21.01 -3.91 -3.95
N LEU A 64 -20.79 -4.53 -5.08
CA LEU A 64 -20.49 -5.95 -5.22
C LEU A 64 -19.18 -6.09 -5.98
N TYR A 65 -18.30 -6.94 -5.48
CA TYR A 65 -17.01 -7.18 -6.11
C TYR A 65 -16.66 -8.65 -6.03
N TRP A 66 -16.17 -9.20 -7.13
CA TRP A 66 -15.58 -10.52 -7.19
C TRP A 66 -14.20 -10.44 -7.83
N ARG A 67 -13.25 -11.18 -7.27
CA ARG A 67 -11.89 -11.32 -7.82
C ARG A 67 -11.43 -12.75 -7.69
N ARG A 68 -10.82 -13.27 -8.77
CA ARG A 68 -10.08 -14.52 -8.80
C ARG A 68 -8.64 -14.21 -9.19
N ASN A 69 -7.68 -14.72 -8.40
CA ASN A 69 -6.28 -14.73 -8.75
C ASN A 69 -5.79 -16.17 -8.82
N GLN A 70 -4.95 -16.43 -9.78
CA GLN A 70 -4.13 -17.63 -9.88
C GLN A 70 -2.69 -17.16 -9.96
N ASP A 71 -1.84 -17.81 -9.19
CA ASP A 71 -0.43 -17.53 -9.06
C ASP A 71 0.30 -18.87 -9.11
N GLU A 72 1.19 -19.04 -10.06
CA GLU A 72 1.99 -20.22 -10.28
C GLU A 72 3.46 -19.86 -10.31
N TYR A 73 4.19 -20.30 -9.28
CA TYR A 73 5.62 -20.14 -9.16
C TYR A 73 6.33 -21.46 -9.44
N ILE A 74 7.40 -21.41 -10.25
CA ILE A 74 8.24 -22.54 -10.63
C ILE A 74 9.69 -22.18 -10.30
N TYR A 75 10.37 -23.04 -9.51
CA TYR A 75 11.75 -22.81 -9.07
C TYR A 75 12.77 -22.98 -10.20
N ILE A 76 12.61 -24.03 -11.02
CA ILE A 76 13.40 -24.27 -12.23
C ILE A 76 12.43 -24.37 -13.39
N ARG A 77 12.44 -23.38 -14.28
CA ARG A 77 11.45 -23.24 -15.37
C ARG A 77 11.32 -24.48 -16.24
N ASP A 78 12.48 -25.06 -16.60
CA ASP A 78 12.54 -26.22 -17.50
C ASP A 78 12.29 -27.56 -16.77
N ASN A 79 12.17 -27.54 -15.43
CA ASN A 79 11.88 -28.73 -14.62
C ASN A 79 10.92 -28.39 -13.45
N PRO A 80 9.62 -28.16 -13.72
CA PRO A 80 8.63 -27.81 -12.72
C PRO A 80 8.42 -28.84 -11.61
N GLU A 81 8.82 -30.10 -11.83
CA GLU A 81 8.65 -31.18 -10.86
C GLU A 81 9.55 -31.00 -9.62
N ILE A 82 10.66 -30.24 -9.74
CA ILE A 82 11.54 -29.99 -8.61
C ILE A 82 10.85 -29.18 -7.52
N TYR A 83 10.17 -28.10 -7.92
CA TYR A 83 9.38 -27.29 -7.00
C TYR A 83 8.43 -26.37 -7.76
N ARG A 84 7.15 -26.48 -7.41
CA ARG A 84 6.06 -25.69 -8.00
C ARG A 84 5.05 -25.30 -6.92
N ASN A 85 4.71 -24.04 -6.84
CA ASN A 85 3.59 -23.51 -6.05
C ASN A 85 2.48 -23.06 -6.97
N LEU A 86 1.25 -23.50 -6.71
CA LEU A 86 0.06 -23.04 -7.39
C LEU A 86 -0.96 -22.59 -6.33
N HIS A 87 -1.31 -21.32 -6.38
CA HIS A 87 -2.30 -20.70 -5.51
C HIS A 87 -3.47 -20.16 -6.33
N ILE A 88 -4.67 -20.63 -6.04
CA ILE A 88 -5.90 -20.12 -6.64
C ILE A 88 -6.75 -19.52 -5.54
N SER A 89 -6.98 -18.21 -5.58
CA SER A 89 -7.79 -17.49 -4.61
C SER A 89 -9.01 -16.85 -5.26
N ASN A 90 -10.12 -16.85 -4.55
CA ASN A 90 -11.34 -16.14 -4.90
C ASN A 90 -11.80 -15.30 -3.71
N LYS A 91 -12.26 -14.08 -3.99
CA LYS A 91 -12.90 -13.22 -3.00
C LYS A 91 -14.17 -12.62 -3.57
N ILE A 92 -15.26 -12.78 -2.82
CA ILE A 92 -16.52 -12.08 -3.05
C ILE A 92 -16.69 -11.06 -1.93
N TYR A 93 -17.07 -9.83 -2.26
CA TYR A 93 -17.22 -8.73 -1.32
C TYR A 93 -18.52 -7.97 -1.62
N LEU A 94 -19.28 -7.70 -0.58
CA LEU A 94 -20.52 -6.92 -0.62
C LEU A 94 -20.41 -5.80 0.42
N ASP A 95 -20.61 -4.55 0.01
CA ASP A 95 -20.60 -3.36 0.88
C ASP A 95 -21.89 -2.56 0.69
N LEU A 96 -22.50 -2.17 1.80
CA LEU A 96 -23.63 -1.26 1.87
C LEU A 96 -23.23 -0.07 2.73
N ASN A 97 -23.04 1.07 2.10
CA ASN A 97 -22.64 2.31 2.78
C ASN A 97 -23.73 3.37 2.67
N PHE A 98 -24.02 4.02 3.78
CA PHE A 98 -25.04 5.08 3.94
C PHE A 98 -24.38 6.34 4.49
N ILE A 99 -24.55 7.47 3.79
CA ILE A 99 -24.05 8.77 4.22
C ILE A 99 -25.26 9.71 4.39
N LYS A 100 -25.45 10.23 5.61
CA LYS A 100 -26.47 11.19 5.95
C LYS A 100 -25.84 12.55 6.18
N TYR A 101 -26.22 13.54 5.40
CA TYR A 101 -25.82 14.94 5.57
C TYR A 101 -26.84 15.70 6.44
N TYR A 102 -26.35 16.66 7.22
CA TYR A 102 -27.14 17.51 8.10
C TYR A 102 -27.03 18.98 7.64
N ASP A 103 -27.96 19.83 8.08
CA ASP A 103 -27.96 21.26 7.72
C ASP A 103 -26.76 22.02 8.29
N SER A 104 -26.20 21.53 9.38
CA SER A 104 -24.97 22.06 9.99
C SER A 104 -23.69 21.84 9.16
N GLY A 105 -23.78 21.20 7.99
CA GLY A 105 -22.60 20.77 7.22
C GLY A 105 -22.01 19.43 7.72
N SER A 106 -22.36 18.98 8.92
CA SER A 106 -21.93 17.69 9.49
C SER A 106 -22.52 16.52 8.72
N PHE A 107 -21.92 15.34 8.83
CA PHE A 107 -22.47 14.12 8.24
C PHE A 107 -22.13 12.88 9.05
N SER A 108 -23.01 11.89 8.98
CA SER A 108 -22.77 10.54 9.50
C SER A 108 -22.55 9.56 8.37
N ASN A 109 -21.67 8.64 8.59
CA ASN A 109 -21.38 7.52 7.71
C ASN A 109 -21.61 6.22 8.48
N PHE A 110 -22.44 5.33 7.95
CA PHE A 110 -22.70 4.00 8.49
C PHE A 110 -22.59 2.98 7.38
N GLY A 111 -22.02 1.82 7.67
CA GLY A 111 -21.98 0.75 6.68
C GLY A 111 -21.77 -0.62 7.27
N ILE A 112 -22.06 -1.58 6.42
CA ILE A 112 -21.77 -3.00 6.66
C ILE A 112 -21.10 -3.56 5.42
N ASP A 113 -19.96 -4.21 5.61
CA ASP A 113 -19.32 -5.00 4.57
C ASP A 113 -19.23 -6.47 4.95
N ASN A 114 -19.37 -7.33 3.96
CA ASN A 114 -19.24 -8.76 4.08
C ASN A 114 -18.31 -9.28 2.99
N SER A 115 -17.42 -10.19 3.34
CA SER A 115 -16.60 -10.85 2.33
C SER A 115 -16.41 -12.33 2.64
N GLN A 116 -16.32 -13.12 1.55
CA GLN A 116 -15.93 -14.51 1.60
C GLN A 116 -14.67 -14.70 0.76
N SER A 117 -13.60 -15.16 1.40
CA SER A 117 -12.34 -15.51 0.76
C SER A 117 -12.18 -17.02 0.73
N TYR A 118 -11.66 -17.53 -0.41
CA TYR A 118 -11.29 -18.94 -0.60
C TYR A 118 -9.88 -18.98 -1.17
N ILE A 119 -9.11 -19.96 -0.75
CA ILE A 119 -7.85 -20.34 -1.36
C ILE A 119 -7.81 -21.85 -1.56
N SER A 120 -7.27 -22.27 -2.69
CA SER A 120 -6.88 -23.65 -2.98
C SER A 120 -5.44 -23.63 -3.47
N SER A 121 -4.59 -24.38 -2.81
CA SER A 121 -3.15 -24.36 -3.07
C SER A 121 -2.56 -25.74 -2.82
N ASN A 122 -1.58 -26.11 -3.64
CA ASN A 122 -0.82 -27.35 -3.42
C ASN A 122 0.09 -27.27 -2.18
N ASN A 123 0.44 -26.06 -1.73
CA ASN A 123 1.33 -25.86 -0.58
C ASN A 123 0.58 -25.42 0.69
N LEU A 124 -0.46 -24.58 0.56
CA LEU A 124 -1.24 -24.07 1.68
C LEU A 124 -2.45 -24.93 2.03
N GLY A 125 -2.87 -25.84 1.12
CA GLY A 125 -4.14 -26.55 1.26
C GLY A 125 -5.33 -25.71 0.79
N SER A 126 -6.53 -26.03 1.31
CA SER A 126 -7.79 -25.35 0.94
C SER A 126 -8.40 -24.70 2.18
N HIS A 127 -8.54 -23.38 2.15
CA HIS A 127 -9.06 -22.59 3.28
C HIS A 127 -10.12 -21.60 2.85
N LYS A 128 -10.96 -21.20 3.80
CA LYS A 128 -12.00 -20.18 3.61
C LYS A 128 -12.05 -19.28 4.85
N ARG A 129 -12.35 -18.00 4.63
CA ARG A 129 -12.58 -17.02 5.71
C ARG A 129 -13.77 -16.15 5.34
N PHE A 130 -14.76 -16.10 6.22
CA PHE A 130 -15.82 -15.12 6.16
C PHE A 130 -15.46 -13.94 7.06
N THR A 131 -15.71 -12.73 6.56
CA THR A 131 -15.51 -11.49 7.31
C THR A 131 -16.78 -10.65 7.20
N SER A 132 -17.23 -10.10 8.33
CA SER A 132 -18.32 -9.13 8.39
C SER A 132 -17.88 -7.95 9.24
N THR A 133 -17.99 -6.73 8.71
CA THR A 133 -17.59 -5.50 9.41
C THR A 133 -18.77 -4.53 9.43
N VAL A 134 -19.09 -4.02 10.60
CA VAL A 134 -19.98 -2.87 10.79
C VAL A 134 -19.13 -1.67 11.19
N TYR A 135 -19.35 -0.53 10.54
CA TYR A 135 -18.60 0.69 10.84
C TYR A 135 -19.52 1.90 10.92
N PHE A 136 -19.13 2.84 11.77
CA PHE A 136 -19.80 4.12 11.95
C PHE A 136 -18.80 5.21 12.22
N ASP A 137 -19.00 6.37 11.60
CA ASP A 137 -18.32 7.62 11.92
C ASP A 137 -19.28 8.80 11.79
N HIS A 138 -18.98 9.86 12.53
CA HIS A 138 -19.66 11.13 12.40
C HIS A 138 -18.64 12.27 12.33
N THR A 139 -18.77 13.10 11.30
CA THR A 139 -17.94 14.31 11.13
C THR A 139 -18.73 15.53 11.58
N PHE A 140 -18.26 16.16 12.66
CA PHE A 140 -18.75 17.43 13.16
C PHE A 140 -17.97 18.57 12.51
N HIS A 141 -18.70 19.57 12.02
CA HIS A 141 -18.17 20.87 11.61
C HIS A 141 -18.53 21.90 12.67
N LEU A 142 -17.53 22.38 13.41
CA LEU A 142 -17.68 23.24 14.58
C LEU A 142 -16.96 24.56 14.37
N ILE A 143 -17.38 25.60 15.14
CA ILE A 143 -16.73 26.92 15.15
C ILE A 143 -16.59 27.49 13.72
N ASP A 144 -17.69 27.58 12.98
CA ASP A 144 -17.74 28.06 11.59
C ASP A 144 -16.71 27.33 10.68
N ASP A 145 -16.73 25.97 10.71
CA ASP A 145 -15.83 25.08 9.96
C ASP A 145 -14.32 25.19 10.31
N LYS A 146 -13.99 25.89 11.40
CA LYS A 146 -12.60 25.94 11.85
C LYS A 146 -12.15 24.66 12.55
N LEU A 147 -13.06 24.00 13.28
CA LEU A 147 -12.78 22.76 13.98
C LEU A 147 -13.61 21.62 13.36
N ILE A 148 -12.92 20.59 12.88
CA ILE A 148 -13.51 19.35 12.37
C ILE A 148 -13.15 18.24 13.34
N VAL A 149 -14.14 17.50 13.82
CA VAL A 149 -13.98 16.38 14.74
C VAL A 149 -14.70 15.17 14.15
N SER A 150 -13.98 14.09 13.91
CA SER A 150 -14.55 12.87 13.30
C SER A 150 -14.25 11.64 14.17
N PRO A 151 -15.04 11.38 15.22
CA PRO A 151 -14.99 10.10 15.92
C PRO A 151 -15.62 9.00 15.07
N GLY A 152 -15.05 7.81 15.17
CA GLY A 152 -15.56 6.64 14.48
C GLY A 152 -15.11 5.33 15.10
N PHE A 153 -15.76 4.26 14.70
CA PHE A 153 -15.36 2.90 15.07
C PHE A 153 -15.77 1.90 14.01
N SER A 154 -15.09 0.75 14.02
CA SER A 154 -15.59 -0.45 13.35
C SER A 154 -15.48 -1.68 14.24
N VAL A 155 -16.39 -2.64 13.99
CA VAL A 155 -16.39 -3.97 14.60
C VAL A 155 -16.35 -4.99 13.48
N SER A 156 -15.32 -5.81 13.47
CA SER A 156 -15.14 -6.87 12.47
C SER A 156 -15.23 -8.23 13.14
N TYR A 157 -15.99 -9.13 12.51
CA TYR A 157 -16.05 -10.55 12.83
C TYR A 157 -15.30 -11.34 11.75
N PHE A 158 -14.43 -12.25 12.16
CA PHE A 158 -13.76 -13.22 11.31
C PHE A 158 -14.14 -14.62 11.74
N SER A 159 -14.46 -15.48 10.77
CA SER A 159 -14.89 -16.86 11.05
C SER A 159 -13.86 -17.70 11.81
N ASP A 160 -12.59 -17.31 11.75
CA ASP A 160 -11.44 -18.01 12.35
C ASP A 160 -10.74 -17.22 13.48
N LEU A 161 -11.10 -15.95 13.71
CA LEU A 161 -10.40 -15.06 14.66
C LEU A 161 -11.33 -14.25 15.56
N SER A 162 -12.66 -14.55 15.56
CA SER A 162 -13.67 -13.88 16.38
C SER A 162 -13.87 -12.37 16.09
N PHE A 163 -14.21 -11.57 17.11
CA PHE A 163 -14.57 -10.16 17.01
C PHE A 163 -13.38 -9.25 17.36
N HIS A 164 -13.25 -8.16 16.59
CA HIS A 164 -12.27 -7.11 16.83
C HIS A 164 -12.91 -5.74 16.75
N PHE A 165 -12.54 -4.84 17.68
CA PHE A 165 -13.03 -3.47 17.79
C PHE A 165 -11.94 -2.45 17.49
N PHE A 166 -12.26 -1.47 16.63
CA PHE A 166 -11.32 -0.47 16.08
C PHE A 166 -11.91 0.93 16.27
N PRO A 167 -11.60 1.63 17.37
CA PRO A 167 -11.93 3.04 17.54
C PRO A 167 -10.93 3.91 16.74
N GLY A 168 -11.44 5.08 16.31
CA GLY A 168 -10.65 6.11 15.65
C GLY A 168 -11.18 7.50 15.96
N LEU A 169 -10.31 8.51 15.89
CA LEU A 169 -10.62 9.91 16.05
C LEU A 169 -9.72 10.74 15.12
N ASP A 170 -10.33 11.50 14.23
CA ASP A 170 -9.65 12.49 13.41
C ASP A 170 -10.03 13.90 13.85
N LEU A 171 -9.03 14.75 14.01
CA LEU A 171 -9.16 16.16 14.37
C LEU A 171 -8.54 17.05 13.29
N GLY A 172 -9.20 18.12 12.93
CA GLY A 172 -8.69 19.13 12.02
C GLY A 172 -9.02 20.52 12.53
N PHE A 173 -8.01 21.41 12.58
CA PHE A 173 -8.18 22.78 12.99
C PHE A 173 -7.61 23.75 11.96
N HIS A 174 -8.47 24.55 11.35
CA HIS A 174 -8.11 25.58 10.38
C HIS A 174 -7.69 26.87 11.09
N LEU A 175 -6.36 27.06 11.26
CA LEU A 175 -5.81 28.33 11.77
C LEU A 175 -6.10 29.48 10.81
N SER A 176 -6.08 29.21 9.51
CA SER A 176 -6.44 30.13 8.43
C SER A 176 -6.91 29.35 7.22
N LYS A 177 -7.31 30.05 6.13
CA LYS A 177 -7.63 29.41 4.85
C LYS A 177 -6.45 28.65 4.22
N LYS A 178 -5.23 28.90 4.69
CA LYS A 178 -4.00 28.30 4.16
C LYS A 178 -3.34 27.30 5.10
N ILE A 179 -3.67 27.32 6.39
CA ILE A 179 -2.99 26.52 7.41
C ILE A 179 -4.03 25.67 8.15
N LYS A 180 -3.80 24.36 8.11
CA LYS A 180 -4.56 23.36 8.85
C LYS A 180 -3.63 22.57 9.77
N LEU A 181 -3.96 22.51 11.05
CA LEU A 181 -3.42 21.53 11.99
C LEU A 181 -4.30 20.28 11.95
N TYR A 182 -3.72 19.10 12.19
CA TYR A 182 -4.49 17.87 12.31
C TYR A 182 -3.89 16.90 13.31
N ALA A 183 -4.73 16.03 13.83
CA ALA A 183 -4.32 14.90 14.65
C ALA A 183 -5.19 13.69 14.32
N ASN A 184 -4.58 12.51 14.27
CA ASN A 184 -5.24 11.24 14.02
C ASN A 184 -4.88 10.27 15.15
N PHE A 185 -5.89 9.56 15.66
CA PHE A 185 -5.73 8.52 16.66
C PHE A 185 -6.53 7.31 16.21
N GLY A 186 -5.93 6.12 16.23
CA GLY A 186 -6.66 4.95 15.80
C GLY A 186 -6.02 3.64 16.21
N LYS A 187 -6.86 2.64 16.46
CA LYS A 187 -6.44 1.25 16.61
C LYS A 187 -6.65 0.52 15.29
N THR A 188 -5.63 -0.16 14.83
CA THR A 188 -5.65 -0.99 13.63
C THR A 188 -5.18 -2.40 13.93
N TYR A 189 -5.36 -3.32 12.98
CA TYR A 189 -4.89 -4.70 13.11
C TYR A 189 -4.55 -5.27 11.74
N ARG A 190 -3.78 -6.36 11.75
CA ARG A 190 -3.56 -7.23 10.59
C ARG A 190 -3.85 -8.67 11.00
N ILE A 191 -4.75 -9.31 10.29
CA ILE A 191 -4.99 -10.76 10.47
C ILE A 191 -3.86 -11.54 9.78
N PRO A 192 -3.47 -12.71 10.35
CA PRO A 192 -2.53 -13.60 9.69
C PRO A 192 -3.04 -14.00 8.30
N THR A 193 -2.15 -13.98 7.33
CA THR A 193 -2.45 -14.49 5.98
C THR A 193 -2.46 -16.02 5.98
N TYR A 194 -3.03 -16.63 4.95
CA TYR A 194 -2.93 -18.09 4.83
C TYR A 194 -1.49 -18.56 4.67
N THR A 195 -0.62 -17.74 4.10
CA THR A 195 0.83 -18.01 4.03
C THR A 195 1.45 -18.01 5.42
N ASP A 196 1.14 -17.02 6.27
CA ASP A 196 1.64 -16.98 7.64
C ASP A 196 1.19 -18.21 8.44
N LEU A 197 -0.05 -18.70 8.21
CA LEU A 197 -0.64 -19.79 8.97
C LEU A 197 -0.20 -21.17 8.48
N TYR A 198 -0.15 -21.40 7.16
CA TYR A 198 -0.14 -22.78 6.62
C TYR A 198 0.98 -23.06 5.64
N TYR A 199 1.79 -22.05 5.25
CA TYR A 199 2.87 -22.30 4.30
C TYR A 199 3.91 -23.22 4.88
N SER A 200 4.36 -24.21 4.11
CA SER A 200 5.44 -25.11 4.51
C SER A 200 6.26 -25.53 3.30
N ASP A 201 7.55 -25.27 3.37
CA ASP A 201 8.51 -25.75 2.39
C ASP A 201 9.80 -26.24 3.09
N ARG A 202 10.88 -26.39 2.30
CA ARG A 202 12.18 -26.86 2.83
C ARG A 202 12.76 -25.89 3.87
N ASN A 203 12.54 -24.57 3.70
CA ASN A 203 13.22 -23.53 4.45
C ASN A 203 12.28 -22.71 5.35
N THR A 204 10.96 -22.87 5.20
CA THR A 204 9.97 -22.02 5.87
C THR A 204 8.81 -22.88 6.40
N VAL A 205 8.28 -22.51 7.56
CA VAL A 205 7.09 -23.11 8.15
C VAL A 205 6.18 -22.03 8.73
N GLY A 206 4.90 -22.06 8.35
CA GLY A 206 3.85 -21.24 8.93
C GLY A 206 3.47 -21.70 10.34
N ASN A 207 2.60 -20.93 10.97
CA ASN A 207 2.13 -21.22 12.32
C ASN A 207 0.61 -20.99 12.41
N PRO A 208 -0.21 -22.05 12.56
CA PRO A 208 -1.66 -21.93 12.68
C PRO A 208 -2.14 -21.20 13.93
N ASP A 209 -1.30 -21.10 14.97
CA ASP A 209 -1.61 -20.52 16.27
C ASP A 209 -1.25 -19.02 16.38
N LEU A 210 -1.05 -18.34 15.23
CA LEU A 210 -0.74 -16.93 15.21
C LEU A 210 -1.93 -16.07 15.62
N ASP A 211 -1.66 -15.13 16.53
CA ASP A 211 -2.57 -14.06 16.88
C ASP A 211 -2.56 -12.93 15.83
N PRO A 212 -3.66 -12.17 15.67
CA PRO A 212 -3.65 -10.94 14.91
C PRO A 212 -2.68 -9.91 15.48
N GLU A 213 -2.01 -9.17 14.59
CA GLU A 213 -1.25 -7.99 14.99
C GLU A 213 -2.20 -6.86 15.35
N HIS A 214 -1.82 -6.07 16.33
CA HIS A 214 -2.53 -4.86 16.73
C HIS A 214 -1.59 -3.66 16.67
N ALA A 215 -2.11 -2.50 16.31
CA ALA A 215 -1.36 -1.26 16.39
C ALA A 215 -2.23 -0.12 16.88
N LEU A 216 -1.69 0.68 17.81
CA LEU A 216 -2.19 1.98 18.19
C LEU A 216 -1.35 3.03 17.47
N SER A 217 -1.98 3.83 16.64
CA SER A 217 -1.32 4.87 15.84
C SER A 217 -1.79 6.24 16.28
N ASN A 218 -0.83 7.15 16.43
CA ASN A 218 -1.06 8.56 16.72
C ASN A 218 -0.27 9.39 15.72
N GLU A 219 -0.88 10.43 15.17
CA GLU A 219 -0.21 11.35 14.25
C GLU A 219 -0.65 12.78 14.57
N PHE A 220 0.31 13.71 14.52
CA PHE A 220 0.09 15.14 14.64
C PHE A 220 0.82 15.84 13.51
N GLY A 221 0.14 16.73 12.83
CA GLY A 221 0.78 17.43 11.74
C GLY A 221 0.13 18.75 11.39
N PHE A 222 0.77 19.42 10.45
CA PHE A 222 0.23 20.63 9.84
C PHE A 222 0.33 20.57 8.32
N LYS A 223 -0.57 21.29 7.67
CA LYS A 223 -0.58 21.50 6.22
C LYS A 223 -0.67 22.98 5.93
N TYR A 224 0.18 23.46 5.04
CA TYR A 224 0.10 24.78 4.44
C TYR A 224 -0.10 24.64 2.94
N GLU A 225 -1.07 25.34 2.42
CA GLU A 225 -1.37 25.36 0.99
C GLU A 225 -1.67 26.78 0.52
N ASN A 226 -1.02 27.18 -0.57
CA ASN A 226 -1.37 28.35 -1.33
C ASN A 226 -1.44 28.02 -2.83
N GLN A 227 -1.53 29.03 -3.71
CA GLN A 227 -1.66 28.81 -5.15
C GLN A 227 -0.49 28.01 -5.75
N ASN A 228 0.71 28.11 -5.22
CA ASN A 228 1.93 27.55 -5.80
C ASN A 228 2.63 26.51 -4.90
N ILE A 229 2.53 26.65 -3.58
CA ILE A 229 3.29 25.87 -2.61
C ILE A 229 2.34 25.03 -1.78
N GLN A 230 2.67 23.76 -1.61
CA GLN A 230 2.08 22.85 -0.63
C GLN A 230 3.21 22.38 0.29
N LEU A 231 2.97 22.48 1.58
CA LEU A 231 3.86 22.00 2.63
C LEU A 231 3.03 21.17 3.60
N SER A 232 3.47 19.97 3.89
CA SER A 232 2.94 19.16 5.00
C SER A 232 4.09 18.62 5.83
N SER A 233 3.85 18.54 7.12
CA SER A 233 4.76 17.87 8.05
C SER A 233 3.97 17.20 9.13
N SER A 234 4.39 16.00 9.52
CA SER A 234 3.80 15.28 10.63
C SER A 234 4.85 14.54 11.46
N PHE A 235 4.51 14.37 12.71
CA PHE A 235 5.14 13.46 13.64
C PHE A 235 4.14 12.34 13.94
N PHE A 236 4.60 11.09 13.90
CA PHE A 236 3.75 9.95 14.18
C PHE A 236 4.43 8.95 15.11
N GLN A 237 3.60 8.20 15.83
CA GLN A 237 4.01 7.05 16.61
C GLN A 237 3.03 5.89 16.34
N ARG A 238 3.57 4.70 16.16
CA ARG A 238 2.82 3.46 16.03
C ARG A 238 3.37 2.43 16.99
N LYS A 239 2.57 2.09 18.00
CA LYS A 239 2.86 0.98 18.93
C LYS A 239 2.18 -0.28 18.42
N SER A 240 2.97 -1.20 17.92
CA SER A 240 2.49 -2.49 17.39
C SER A 240 2.79 -3.62 18.36
N THR A 241 1.83 -4.54 18.49
CA THR A 241 1.91 -5.74 19.32
C THR A 241 1.59 -6.96 18.50
N ASN A 242 2.13 -8.13 18.90
CA ASN A 242 1.94 -9.40 18.19
C ASN A 242 2.32 -9.34 16.71
N ILE A 243 3.36 -8.58 16.37
CA ILE A 243 3.82 -8.48 14.97
C ILE A 243 4.23 -9.86 14.48
N ILE A 244 3.75 -10.22 13.30
CA ILE A 244 4.08 -11.48 12.65
C ILE A 244 5.32 -11.28 11.80
N ASP A 245 6.36 -12.06 12.07
CA ASP A 245 7.57 -12.13 11.26
C ASP A 245 8.05 -13.58 11.16
N TYR A 246 8.94 -13.82 10.23
CA TYR A 246 9.61 -15.11 10.10
C TYR A 246 10.97 -15.03 10.79
N VAL A 247 11.13 -15.86 11.80
CA VAL A 247 12.32 -15.88 12.66
C VAL A 247 12.95 -17.26 12.70
N LYS A 248 14.24 -17.31 13.04
CA LYS A 248 14.97 -18.53 13.38
C LYS A 248 16.05 -18.21 14.41
N GLU A 249 16.42 -19.18 15.22
CA GLU A 249 17.47 -19.01 16.23
C GLU A 249 18.86 -19.31 15.67
N ASN A 250 18.95 -20.28 14.75
CA ASN A 250 20.20 -20.74 14.13
C ASN A 250 20.09 -20.76 12.60
N GLU A 251 21.21 -20.66 11.91
CA GLU A 251 21.28 -20.70 10.44
C GLU A 251 20.69 -21.96 9.81
N SER A 252 20.82 -23.09 10.49
CA SER A 252 20.33 -24.40 10.04
C SER A 252 18.84 -24.61 10.22
N GLU A 253 18.16 -23.75 10.98
CA GLU A 253 16.74 -23.88 11.26
C GLU A 253 15.88 -23.32 10.12
N LYS A 254 14.63 -23.79 10.06
CA LYS A 254 13.63 -23.23 9.18
C LYS A 254 13.14 -21.88 9.71
N TRP A 255 12.86 -20.96 8.82
CA TRP A 255 12.12 -19.75 9.14
C TRP A 255 10.71 -20.12 9.62
N ARG A 256 10.35 -19.68 10.82
CA ARG A 256 9.04 -19.94 11.43
C ARG A 256 8.26 -18.64 11.58
N ALA A 257 7.01 -18.62 11.10
CA ALA A 257 6.09 -17.52 11.35
C ALA A 257 5.79 -17.44 12.86
N THR A 258 6.04 -16.28 13.48
CA THR A 258 5.96 -16.09 14.93
C THR A 258 5.46 -14.67 15.21
N ASN A 259 4.62 -14.51 16.25
CA ASN A 259 4.30 -13.20 16.77
C ASN A 259 5.50 -12.66 17.56
N ILE A 260 6.11 -11.61 17.06
CA ILE A 260 7.16 -10.87 17.75
C ILE A 260 6.49 -9.94 18.77
N ARG A 261 7.11 -9.75 19.94
CA ARG A 261 6.45 -9.09 21.06
C ARG A 261 5.91 -7.72 20.78
N ASN A 262 6.74 -6.71 20.56
CA ASN A 262 6.28 -5.31 20.36
C ASN A 262 7.28 -4.53 19.50
N LEU A 263 6.76 -3.60 18.72
CA LEU A 263 7.55 -2.62 17.97
C LEU A 263 6.97 -1.23 18.22
N ASP A 264 7.76 -0.30 18.74
CA ASP A 264 7.42 1.12 18.85
C ASP A 264 8.14 1.88 17.72
N THR A 265 7.40 2.19 16.68
CA THR A 265 7.88 2.99 15.54
C THR A 265 7.48 4.45 15.74
N LYS A 266 8.46 5.34 15.73
CA LYS A 266 8.26 6.79 15.71
C LYS A 266 8.81 7.36 14.42
N GLY A 267 8.21 8.40 13.91
CA GLY A 267 8.70 8.98 12.68
C GLY A 267 8.28 10.41 12.47
N PHE A 268 8.94 10.99 11.50
CA PHE A 268 8.69 12.34 11.05
C PHE A 268 8.59 12.33 9.53
N ASP A 269 7.51 12.90 9.00
CA ASP A 269 7.31 13.10 7.57
C ASP A 269 7.33 14.58 7.21
N PHE A 270 7.96 14.89 6.09
CA PHE A 270 8.01 16.22 5.51
C PHE A 270 7.81 16.13 4.00
N ASP A 271 6.88 16.90 3.46
CA ASP A 271 6.65 17.05 2.03
C ASP A 271 6.51 18.53 1.68
N LEU A 272 7.35 19.01 0.78
CA LEU A 272 7.32 20.36 0.24
C LEU A 272 7.26 20.29 -1.27
N SER A 273 6.26 20.92 -1.87
CA SER A 273 6.15 20.97 -3.32
C SER A 273 5.75 22.36 -3.84
N HIS A 274 6.33 22.72 -4.97
CA HIS A 274 5.87 23.80 -5.84
C HIS A 274 5.20 23.18 -7.06
N LYS A 275 3.99 23.59 -7.41
CA LYS A 275 3.14 22.96 -8.43
C LYS A 275 3.83 22.63 -9.77
N SER A 276 4.81 23.42 -10.17
CA SER A 276 5.46 23.33 -11.49
C SER A 276 6.98 23.25 -11.49
N ILE A 277 7.63 23.21 -10.32
CA ILE A 277 9.09 23.32 -10.26
C ILE A 277 9.71 22.14 -9.51
N PHE A 278 9.29 21.86 -8.29
CA PHE A 278 9.93 20.83 -7.47
C PHE A 278 8.97 20.13 -6.51
N ARG A 279 9.38 18.96 -6.07
CA ARG A 279 8.83 18.26 -4.90
C ARG A 279 9.98 17.64 -4.12
N ILE A 280 9.94 17.79 -2.80
CA ILE A 280 10.88 17.20 -1.85
C ILE A 280 10.06 16.48 -0.79
N GLY A 281 10.29 15.19 -0.61
CA GLY A 281 9.72 14.38 0.45
C GLY A 281 10.83 13.78 1.30
N TYR A 282 10.69 13.84 2.61
CA TYR A 282 11.62 13.24 3.55
C TYR A 282 10.88 12.51 4.66
N THR A 283 11.27 11.27 4.92
CA THR A 283 10.78 10.46 6.03
C THR A 283 11.95 10.03 6.89
N TYR A 284 11.79 10.16 8.19
CA TYR A 284 12.68 9.61 9.21
C TYR A 284 11.90 8.62 10.06
N LEU A 285 12.44 7.40 10.23
CA LEU A 285 11.89 6.37 11.09
C LEU A 285 12.88 6.03 12.21
N PHE A 286 12.35 5.92 13.39
CA PHE A 286 13.02 5.38 14.55
C PHE A 286 12.22 4.21 15.08
N ASP A 287 12.77 3.02 14.97
CA ASP A 287 12.17 1.79 15.45
C ASP A 287 12.88 1.36 16.73
N ASP A 288 12.14 1.30 17.81
CA ASP A 288 12.58 0.70 19.07
C ASP A 288 12.02 -0.73 19.12
N SER A 289 12.78 -1.65 18.54
CA SER A 289 12.41 -3.07 18.52
C SER A 289 13.00 -3.75 19.75
N TYR A 290 12.19 -4.03 20.75
CA TYR A 290 12.52 -4.96 21.81
C TYR A 290 12.38 -6.41 21.30
N VAL A 291 13.31 -6.82 20.45
CA VAL A 291 13.48 -8.21 20.03
C VAL A 291 14.56 -8.82 20.93
N ASN A 292 14.22 -9.09 22.16
CA ASN A 292 15.06 -9.92 23.03
C ASN A 292 14.98 -11.36 22.54
N ASP A 293 16.13 -11.97 22.29
CA ASP A 293 16.35 -13.40 22.03
C ASP A 293 16.02 -13.91 20.60
N ILE A 294 15.96 -13.07 19.57
CA ILE A 294 15.84 -13.51 18.17
C ILE A 294 17.13 -13.16 17.42
N ASN A 295 17.86 -14.20 16.97
CA ASN A 295 19.11 -14.00 16.24
C ASN A 295 18.87 -13.58 14.77
N PHE A 296 17.81 -14.09 14.15
CA PHE A 296 17.51 -13.83 12.75
C PHE A 296 16.02 -13.50 12.58
N SER A 297 15.72 -12.35 11.99
CA SER A 297 14.39 -11.90 11.59
C SER A 297 14.41 -11.47 10.13
N ARG A 298 13.36 -11.81 9.38
CA ARG A 298 13.33 -11.56 7.95
C ARG A 298 12.98 -10.11 7.61
N TYR A 299 12.14 -9.45 8.41
CA TYR A 299 11.55 -8.15 8.03
C TYR A 299 11.80 -7.01 9.01
N SER A 300 11.97 -7.25 10.30
CA SER A 300 11.95 -6.21 11.32
C SER A 300 13.32 -5.64 11.71
N ILE A 301 14.42 -6.30 11.35
CA ILE A 301 15.76 -5.88 11.80
C ILE A 301 16.40 -4.81 10.91
N ASN A 302 16.02 -4.71 9.64
CA ASN A 302 16.65 -3.77 8.69
C ASN A 302 15.64 -2.78 8.10
N SER A 303 15.01 -1.98 8.97
CA SER A 303 14.05 -0.96 8.54
C SER A 303 14.71 0.21 7.80
N LEU A 304 13.97 0.87 6.93
CA LEU A 304 14.41 2.09 6.27
C LEU A 304 14.35 3.24 7.30
N LYS A 305 15.51 3.77 7.69
CA LYS A 305 15.66 4.82 8.71
C LYS A 305 15.52 6.22 8.13
N HIS A 306 16.15 6.47 7.01
CA HIS A 306 16.07 7.73 6.29
C HIS A 306 15.64 7.49 4.85
N GLN A 307 14.67 8.26 4.38
CA GLN A 307 14.26 8.28 2.97
C GLN A 307 14.10 9.72 2.50
N LEU A 308 14.86 10.10 1.47
CA LEU A 308 14.70 11.38 0.79
C LEU A 308 14.35 11.14 -0.67
N THR A 309 13.31 11.81 -1.13
CA THR A 309 12.97 11.88 -2.55
C THR A 309 12.93 13.33 -2.98
N SER A 310 13.56 13.65 -4.09
CA SER A 310 13.50 15.00 -4.67
C SER A 310 13.22 14.89 -6.15
N ARG A 311 12.36 15.75 -6.64
CA ARG A 311 12.04 15.91 -8.06
C ARG A 311 12.16 17.38 -8.43
N LEU A 312 12.89 17.65 -9.51
CA LEU A 312 13.02 18.99 -10.08
C LEU A 312 12.55 18.97 -11.54
N LEU A 313 11.61 19.82 -11.87
CA LEU A 313 11.10 20.01 -13.23
C LEU A 313 11.69 21.30 -13.83
N LEU A 314 12.54 21.14 -14.83
CA LEU A 314 13.15 22.23 -15.57
C LEU A 314 12.44 22.40 -16.93
N ASN A 315 11.90 23.58 -17.17
CA ASN A 315 11.27 23.92 -18.43
C ASN A 315 12.19 24.91 -19.19
N TYR A 316 13.02 24.39 -20.10
CA TYR A 316 13.97 25.19 -20.89
C TYR A 316 13.25 26.02 -21.98
N SER A 317 12.12 25.49 -22.47
CA SER A 317 11.27 26.17 -23.45
C SER A 317 9.84 25.61 -23.38
N LYS A 318 8.92 26.17 -24.20
CA LYS A 318 7.57 25.60 -24.36
C LYS A 318 7.56 24.17 -24.91
N ARG A 319 8.68 23.71 -25.48
CA ARG A 319 8.81 22.38 -26.10
C ARG A 319 9.75 21.45 -25.34
N LEU A 320 10.74 21.97 -24.62
CA LEU A 320 11.78 21.18 -23.97
C LEU A 320 11.65 21.25 -22.46
N SER A 321 11.46 20.11 -21.82
CA SER A 321 11.45 19.96 -20.36
C SER A 321 12.31 18.79 -19.91
N GLN A 322 12.82 18.88 -18.69
CA GLN A 322 13.62 17.85 -18.05
C GLN A 322 13.10 17.63 -16.62
N ASN A 323 12.97 16.37 -16.22
CA ASN A 323 12.80 15.96 -14.84
C ASN A 323 14.13 15.41 -14.33
N LEU A 324 14.57 15.89 -13.19
CA LEU A 324 15.61 15.28 -12.38
C LEU A 324 14.96 14.68 -11.13
N ILE A 325 15.33 13.46 -10.79
CA ILE A 325 14.81 12.74 -9.63
C ILE A 325 16.00 12.22 -8.84
N LEU A 326 16.04 12.56 -7.55
CA LEU A 326 16.99 12.02 -6.59
C LEU A 326 16.23 11.15 -5.59
N LYS A 327 16.75 9.96 -5.33
CA LYS A 327 16.30 9.06 -4.28
C LYS A 327 17.49 8.73 -3.38
N TYR A 328 17.32 8.91 -2.09
CA TYR A 328 18.28 8.47 -1.07
C TYR A 328 17.54 7.60 -0.06
N GLY A 329 18.15 6.48 0.30
CA GLY A 329 17.67 5.59 1.35
C GLY A 329 18.82 5.16 2.24
N GLU A 330 18.57 5.13 3.56
CA GLU A 330 19.49 4.60 4.57
C GLU A 330 18.70 3.67 5.49
N ARG A 331 19.26 2.50 5.75
CA ARG A 331 18.66 1.47 6.61
C ARG A 331 19.25 1.48 8.02
N SER A 332 18.65 0.71 8.91
CA SER A 332 19.09 0.61 10.31
C SER A 332 20.51 0.06 10.46
N ASP A 333 20.97 -0.79 9.53
CA ASP A 333 22.34 -1.31 9.44
C ASP A 333 23.34 -0.32 8.82
N GLN A 334 22.92 0.92 8.57
CA GLN A 334 23.69 1.99 7.92
C GLN A 334 23.99 1.75 6.44
N SER A 335 23.48 0.68 5.82
CA SER A 335 23.52 0.54 4.37
C SER A 335 22.70 1.66 3.72
N ASN A 336 23.25 2.31 2.71
CA ASN A 336 22.61 3.43 2.05
C ASN A 336 22.83 3.39 0.54
N HIS A 337 22.00 4.12 -0.18
CA HIS A 337 22.11 4.30 -1.62
C HIS A 337 21.60 5.68 -2.04
N SER A 338 22.16 6.16 -3.16
CA SER A 338 21.74 7.41 -3.80
C SER A 338 21.56 7.19 -5.28
N VAL A 339 20.33 7.31 -5.77
CA VAL A 339 20.01 7.08 -7.19
C VAL A 339 19.52 8.38 -7.81
N VAL A 340 20.10 8.72 -8.96
CA VAL A 340 19.67 9.88 -9.75
C VAL A 340 19.15 9.41 -11.11
N ASP A 341 17.94 9.84 -11.42
CA ASP A 341 17.28 9.59 -12.70
C ASP A 341 17.03 10.90 -13.44
N THR A 342 17.04 10.87 -14.77
CA THR A 342 16.61 12.00 -15.58
C THR A 342 15.70 11.58 -16.72
N ASN A 343 14.72 12.43 -17.03
CA ASN A 343 13.85 12.25 -18.18
C ASN A 343 13.72 13.58 -18.93
N ILE A 344 14.13 13.60 -20.17
CA ILE A 344 14.05 14.75 -21.07
C ILE A 344 12.91 14.52 -22.07
N LYS A 345 12.02 15.50 -22.20
CA LYS A 345 10.89 15.47 -23.15
C LYS A 345 10.96 16.63 -24.12
N TYR A 346 10.80 16.31 -25.40
CA TYR A 346 10.67 17.33 -26.46
C TYR A 346 9.33 17.17 -27.16
N ARG A 347 8.51 18.22 -27.12
CA ARG A 347 7.18 18.25 -27.75
C ARG A 347 7.30 18.43 -29.25
N ILE A 348 6.68 17.52 -30.01
CA ILE A 348 6.58 17.56 -31.48
C ILE A 348 5.15 17.94 -31.85
N GLY A 349 4.95 19.14 -32.40
CA GLY A 349 3.61 19.62 -32.72
C GLY A 349 2.71 19.80 -31.50
N SER A 350 1.39 19.65 -31.71
CA SER A 350 0.37 19.80 -30.66
C SER A 350 0.03 18.47 -29.94
N LYS A 351 0.30 17.34 -30.57
CA LYS A 351 -0.24 16.02 -30.16
C LYS A 351 0.82 14.97 -29.85
N GLY A 352 2.11 15.30 -29.94
CA GLY A 352 3.17 14.30 -29.74
C GLY A 352 4.36 14.81 -28.97
N TYR A 353 5.14 13.87 -28.43
CA TYR A 353 6.45 14.16 -27.90
C TYR A 353 7.39 12.93 -28.00
N VAL A 354 8.68 13.22 -28.13
CA VAL A 354 9.73 12.25 -27.90
C VAL A 354 10.27 12.40 -26.49
N PHE A 355 10.77 11.33 -25.92
CA PHE A 355 11.41 11.37 -24.62
C PHE A 355 12.66 10.49 -24.59
N PHE A 356 13.61 10.89 -23.76
CA PHE A 356 14.78 10.13 -23.39
C PHE A 356 14.84 10.06 -21.87
N SER A 357 14.92 8.84 -21.33
CA SER A 357 15.11 8.58 -19.91
C SER A 357 16.46 7.93 -19.70
N LEU A 358 17.24 8.43 -18.76
CA LEU A 358 18.44 7.81 -18.23
C LEU A 358 18.23 7.56 -16.75
N ASN A 359 18.12 6.30 -16.37
CA ASN A 359 17.89 5.87 -15.00
C ASN A 359 19.20 5.41 -14.37
N ASN A 360 19.33 5.67 -13.06
CA ASN A 360 20.52 5.33 -12.28
C ASN A 360 21.81 5.86 -12.96
N ILE A 361 21.88 7.19 -13.12
CA ILE A 361 22.96 7.87 -13.89
C ILE A 361 24.35 7.46 -13.42
N PHE A 362 24.52 7.25 -12.11
CA PHE A 362 25.83 6.95 -11.50
C PHE A 362 26.14 5.46 -11.43
N ASP A 363 25.23 4.60 -11.94
CA ASP A 363 25.39 3.13 -11.93
C ASP A 363 25.53 2.55 -10.52
N GLU A 364 24.77 3.09 -9.57
CA GLU A 364 24.75 2.66 -8.19
C GLU A 364 24.24 1.23 -8.06
N SER A 365 24.97 0.39 -7.35
CA SER A 365 24.53 -0.98 -7.03
C SER A 365 23.80 -0.98 -5.70
N TYR A 366 22.48 -1.25 -5.70
CA TYR A 366 21.66 -1.21 -4.50
C TYR A 366 20.53 -2.22 -4.54
N THR A 367 19.92 -2.43 -3.37
CA THR A 367 18.72 -3.28 -3.18
C THR A 367 17.63 -2.45 -2.49
N GLU A 368 16.38 -2.54 -2.93
CA GLU A 368 15.23 -1.93 -2.25
C GLU A 368 14.51 -2.94 -1.33
N THR A 369 14.43 -4.18 -1.76
CA THR A 369 13.92 -5.30 -0.96
C THR A 369 15.04 -6.32 -0.75
N ASN A 370 14.93 -7.11 0.31
CA ASN A 370 15.96 -8.07 0.70
C ASN A 370 16.56 -8.82 -0.51
N LEU A 371 17.86 -8.65 -0.71
CA LEU A 371 18.69 -9.39 -1.68
C LEU A 371 18.35 -9.20 -3.17
N VAL A 372 17.30 -8.47 -3.52
CA VAL A 372 16.96 -8.23 -4.93
C VAL A 372 17.78 -7.05 -5.46
N PRO A 373 18.76 -7.28 -6.35
CA PRO A 373 19.52 -6.20 -6.93
C PRO A 373 18.64 -5.36 -7.85
N MET A 374 18.70 -4.05 -7.69
CA MET A 374 18.01 -3.11 -8.58
C MET A 374 18.77 -2.93 -9.89
N PRO A 375 18.09 -2.58 -10.99
CA PRO A 375 18.74 -2.36 -12.28
C PRO A 375 19.85 -1.30 -12.19
N GLY A 376 21.01 -1.58 -12.73
CA GLY A 376 22.08 -0.63 -12.96
C GLY A 376 21.64 0.47 -13.94
N ARG A 377 22.59 1.28 -14.39
CA ARG A 377 22.34 2.34 -15.36
C ARG A 377 21.69 1.79 -16.62
N ASN A 378 20.56 2.39 -16.98
CA ASN A 378 19.83 2.01 -18.18
C ASN A 378 19.19 3.24 -18.83
N PHE A 379 18.87 3.13 -20.11
CA PHE A 379 18.23 4.21 -20.85
C PHE A 379 17.03 3.69 -21.64
N LEU A 380 16.07 4.58 -21.83
CA LEU A 380 14.89 4.34 -22.64
C LEU A 380 14.65 5.56 -23.54
N PHE A 381 14.49 5.29 -24.85
CA PHE A 381 14.04 6.29 -25.82
C PHE A 381 12.66 5.91 -26.32
N GLY A 382 11.75 6.88 -26.45
CA GLY A 382 10.39 6.63 -26.92
C GLY A 382 9.73 7.83 -27.55
N PHE A 383 8.65 7.52 -28.27
CA PHE A 383 7.77 8.51 -28.90
C PHE A 383 6.33 8.24 -28.50
N ILE A 384 5.59 9.29 -28.18
CA ILE A 384 4.14 9.22 -27.88
C ILE A 384 3.41 10.20 -28.78
N ASN A 385 2.38 9.74 -29.45
CA ASN A 385 1.47 10.56 -30.22
C ASN A 385 0.01 10.29 -29.78
N TYR A 386 -0.77 11.36 -29.65
CA TYR A 386 -2.19 11.27 -29.31
C TYR A 386 -3.00 11.42 -30.60
N PHE A 387 -3.82 10.43 -30.88
CA PHE A 387 -4.82 10.46 -31.94
C PHE A 387 -6.15 10.90 -31.33
N GLU A 388 -6.83 11.85 -31.96
CA GLU A 388 -8.21 12.23 -31.63
C GLU A 388 -9.18 11.34 -32.36
#